data_5ca76deb0e41fb848f9c72abe66c963b
#
_entry.id   5ca76deb0e41fb848f9c72abe66c963b
#
_cell.length_a   1.000
_cell.length_b   1.000
_cell.length_c   1.000
_cell.angle_alpha   90.00
_cell.angle_beta   90.00
_cell.angle_gamma   90.00
#
_symmetry.space_group_name_H-M   'P 1'
#
loop_
_entity.id
_entity.type
_entity.pdbx_description
1 polymer ?
#
loop_
_entity_poly.entity_id
_entity_poly.type
_entity_poly.pdbx_seq_one_letter_code
_entity_poly.pdbx_strand_id
1 'polypeptide(L)'
;QREIIKTKKGEVQFGGVIYSDSADKSARFIANCNQKKIPLVFLQDVTGFMVGSKSEHAGIIKDGAKMVNTMSNSVVPKFTIIIGNSYGAGNYAMCGKAYDPRLIVAWPTAKLGVMGGEQAAKVLLQIEKSKLEANGERIDTNKEKSILNNIKEKYEIETSPYYAASRLWVDNIIDPLETREIISIGIEAANHSPIKERYNPGVIQT
;
A
#
# COMPACT_ATOMS: atom_id res chain seq x y z
N GLN A 1 -11.59 -1.21 4.17
CA GLN A 1 -12.56 -2.22 4.60
C GLN A 1 -11.94 -3.62 4.44
N ARG A 2 -11.91 -4.43 5.50
CA ARG A 2 -11.28 -5.77 5.49
C ARG A 2 -12.27 -6.91 5.23
N GLU A 3 -13.54 -6.60 5.08
CA GLU A 3 -14.60 -7.59 4.89
C GLU A 3 -14.61 -8.16 3.47
N ILE A 4 -15.02 -9.41 3.36
CA ILE A 4 -15.31 -10.06 2.10
C ILE A 4 -16.75 -9.71 1.74
N ILE A 5 -16.95 -9.09 0.57
CA ILE A 5 -18.25 -8.67 0.10
C ILE A 5 -18.67 -9.55 -1.08
N LYS A 6 -19.92 -10.01 -1.07
CA LYS A 6 -20.53 -10.61 -2.25
C LYS A 6 -21.28 -9.54 -3.03
N THR A 7 -20.91 -9.34 -4.28
CA THR A 7 -21.63 -8.43 -5.18
C THR A 7 -23.03 -8.99 -5.51
N LYS A 8 -23.91 -8.13 -6.02
CA LYS A 8 -25.24 -8.56 -6.48
C LYS A 8 -25.18 -9.64 -7.58
N LYS A 9 -24.07 -9.73 -8.30
CA LYS A 9 -23.81 -10.77 -9.33
C LYS A 9 -23.18 -12.04 -8.77
N GLY A 10 -23.04 -12.16 -7.44
CA GLY A 10 -22.46 -13.34 -6.78
C GLY A 10 -20.91 -13.37 -6.78
N GLU A 11 -20.26 -12.37 -7.29
CA GLU A 11 -18.80 -12.28 -7.27
C GLU A 11 -18.31 -11.90 -5.87
N VAL A 12 -17.18 -12.48 -5.46
CA VAL A 12 -16.56 -12.23 -4.18
C VAL A 12 -15.50 -11.13 -4.36
N GLN A 13 -15.59 -10.08 -3.56
CA GLN A 13 -14.56 -9.02 -3.48
C GLN A 13 -13.92 -9.02 -2.08
N PHE A 14 -12.61 -8.93 -2.07
CA PHE A 14 -11.81 -8.89 -0.84
C PHE A 14 -11.56 -7.44 -0.44
N GLY A 15 -11.75 -7.13 0.84
CA GLY A 15 -11.41 -5.83 1.39
C GLY A 15 -9.89 -5.60 1.44
N GLY A 16 -9.46 -4.35 1.39
CA GLY A 16 -8.04 -3.99 1.38
C GLY A 16 -7.30 -4.29 0.07
N VAL A 17 -8.03 -4.61 -0.99
CA VAL A 17 -7.49 -4.90 -2.33
C VAL A 17 -7.97 -3.83 -3.32
N ILE A 18 -7.09 -3.37 -4.19
CA ILE A 18 -7.42 -2.41 -5.25
C ILE A 18 -7.85 -3.19 -6.48
N TYR A 19 -9.06 -2.91 -6.97
CA TYR A 19 -9.64 -3.44 -8.20
C TYR A 19 -9.58 -2.38 -9.32
N SER A 20 -9.82 -2.78 -10.58
CA SER A 20 -9.82 -1.89 -11.74
C SER A 20 -10.72 -0.68 -11.56
N ASP A 21 -11.98 -0.90 -11.16
CA ASP A 21 -12.97 0.15 -10.93
C ASP A 21 -12.58 1.10 -9.79
N SER A 22 -12.02 0.56 -8.71
CA SER A 22 -11.55 1.38 -7.58
C SER A 22 -10.29 2.17 -7.93
N ALA A 23 -9.37 1.62 -8.72
CA ALA A 23 -8.20 2.32 -9.22
C ALA A 23 -8.58 3.49 -10.14
N ASP A 24 -9.47 3.26 -11.11
CA ASP A 24 -9.96 4.29 -12.02
C ASP A 24 -10.73 5.40 -11.28
N LYS A 25 -11.61 5.03 -10.35
CA LYS A 25 -12.31 6.00 -9.49
C LYS A 25 -11.34 6.84 -8.67
N SER A 26 -10.31 6.22 -8.11
CA SER A 26 -9.28 6.92 -7.31
C SER A 26 -8.46 7.88 -8.18
N ALA A 27 -8.08 7.46 -9.39
CA ALA A 27 -7.37 8.33 -10.33
C ALA A 27 -8.18 9.59 -10.66
N ARG A 28 -9.46 9.45 -10.95
CA ARG A 28 -10.36 10.59 -11.21
C ARG A 28 -10.53 11.49 -10.01
N PHE A 29 -10.66 10.92 -8.82
CA PHE A 29 -10.77 11.69 -7.58
C PHE A 29 -9.50 12.51 -7.32
N ILE A 30 -8.32 11.89 -7.45
CA ILE A 30 -7.02 12.58 -7.30
C ILE A 30 -6.89 13.72 -8.32
N ALA A 31 -7.25 13.47 -9.59
CA ALA A 31 -7.21 14.49 -10.63
C ALA A 31 -8.13 15.68 -10.31
N ASN A 32 -9.36 15.42 -9.86
CA ASN A 32 -10.31 16.47 -9.48
C ASN A 32 -9.79 17.30 -8.28
N CYS A 33 -9.20 16.66 -7.27
CA CYS A 33 -8.60 17.36 -6.13
C CYS A 33 -7.45 18.25 -6.57
N ASN A 34 -6.60 17.79 -7.50
CA ASN A 34 -5.51 18.58 -8.04
C ASN A 34 -5.99 19.79 -8.85
N GLN A 35 -7.02 19.63 -9.68
CA GLN A 35 -7.62 20.75 -10.43
C GLN A 35 -8.19 21.83 -9.50
N LYS A 36 -8.75 21.41 -8.37
CA LYS A 36 -9.36 22.30 -7.37
C LYS A 36 -8.40 22.73 -6.26
N LYS A 37 -7.14 22.31 -6.32
CA LYS A 37 -6.12 22.57 -5.29
C LYS A 37 -6.53 22.12 -3.88
N ILE A 38 -7.18 20.97 -3.78
CA ILE A 38 -7.62 20.37 -2.52
C ILE A 38 -6.56 19.38 -2.04
N PRO A 39 -6.03 19.49 -0.81
CA PRO A 39 -5.11 18.52 -0.22
C PRO A 39 -5.69 17.11 -0.22
N LEU A 40 -4.81 16.11 -0.35
CA LEU A 40 -5.17 14.69 -0.36
C LEU A 40 -4.74 14.01 0.93
N VAL A 41 -5.61 13.22 1.51
CA VAL A 41 -5.34 12.34 2.65
C VAL A 41 -5.53 10.90 2.21
N PHE A 42 -4.47 10.09 2.35
CA PHE A 42 -4.48 8.66 2.06
C PHE A 42 -4.52 7.87 3.36
N LEU A 43 -5.60 7.13 3.58
CA LEU A 43 -5.72 6.18 4.69
C LEU A 43 -5.39 4.79 4.17
N GLN A 44 -4.20 4.28 4.50
CA GLN A 44 -3.71 3.01 3.98
C GLN A 44 -4.13 1.84 4.88
N ASP A 45 -4.95 0.95 4.34
CA ASP A 45 -5.16 -0.42 4.78
C ASP A 45 -5.29 -1.29 3.53
N VAL A 46 -4.16 -1.52 2.86
CA VAL A 46 -4.10 -2.10 1.52
C VAL A 46 -3.09 -3.24 1.45
N THR A 47 -3.52 -4.36 0.89
CA THR A 47 -2.67 -5.54 0.68
C THR A 47 -2.04 -5.60 -0.70
N GLY A 48 -2.56 -4.84 -1.65
CA GLY A 48 -2.09 -4.78 -3.04
C GLY A 48 -3.22 -4.58 -4.04
N PHE A 49 -2.89 -4.77 -5.30
CA PHE A 49 -3.87 -4.84 -6.39
C PHE A 49 -4.41 -6.27 -6.53
N MET A 50 -5.62 -6.40 -7.07
CA MET A 50 -6.16 -7.73 -7.40
C MET A 50 -5.30 -8.38 -8.47
N VAL A 51 -5.01 -9.67 -8.28
CA VAL A 51 -4.19 -10.49 -9.18
C VAL A 51 -5.02 -11.59 -9.84
N GLY A 52 -4.46 -12.20 -10.87
CA GLY A 52 -5.03 -13.32 -11.59
C GLY A 52 -5.55 -12.97 -12.97
N SER A 53 -5.62 -13.97 -13.85
CA SER A 53 -5.90 -13.81 -15.28
C SER A 53 -7.17 -12.98 -15.57
N LYS A 54 -8.23 -13.17 -14.77
CA LYS A 54 -9.48 -12.41 -14.93
C LYS A 54 -9.25 -10.91 -14.71
N SER A 55 -8.49 -10.53 -13.67
CA SER A 55 -8.20 -9.12 -13.36
C SER A 55 -7.23 -8.50 -14.36
N GLU A 56 -6.24 -9.27 -14.79
CA GLU A 56 -5.26 -8.81 -15.77
C GLU A 56 -5.89 -8.59 -17.14
N HIS A 57 -6.73 -9.52 -17.61
CA HIS A 57 -7.50 -9.34 -18.84
C HIS A 57 -8.54 -8.21 -18.75
N ALA A 58 -9.06 -7.92 -17.54
CA ALA A 58 -9.96 -6.79 -17.32
C ALA A 58 -9.27 -5.43 -17.28
N GLY A 59 -7.92 -5.37 -17.29
CA GLY A 59 -7.16 -4.13 -17.40
C GLY A 59 -6.63 -3.57 -16.09
N ILE A 60 -6.52 -4.36 -15.01
CA ILE A 60 -6.04 -3.89 -13.70
C ILE A 60 -4.67 -3.19 -13.78
N ILE A 61 -3.75 -3.67 -14.63
CA ILE A 61 -2.43 -3.06 -14.79
C ILE A 61 -2.55 -1.64 -15.33
N LYS A 62 -3.42 -1.43 -16.33
CA LYS A 62 -3.67 -0.14 -16.97
C LYS A 62 -4.37 0.83 -16.02
N ASP A 63 -5.39 0.38 -15.32
CA ASP A 63 -6.14 1.20 -14.36
C ASP A 63 -5.30 1.53 -13.12
N GLY A 64 -4.51 0.57 -12.64
CA GLY A 64 -3.52 0.80 -11.61
C GLY A 64 -2.46 1.83 -12.02
N ALA A 65 -1.98 1.76 -13.26
CA ALA A 65 -1.04 2.74 -13.81
C ALA A 65 -1.64 4.14 -13.86
N LYS A 66 -2.93 4.29 -14.21
CA LYS A 66 -3.63 5.60 -14.15
C LYS A 66 -3.62 6.17 -12.73
N MET A 67 -3.95 5.36 -11.73
CA MET A 67 -3.96 5.78 -10.33
C MET A 67 -2.57 6.25 -9.89
N VAL A 68 -1.53 5.46 -10.16
CA VAL A 68 -0.14 5.79 -9.83
C VAL A 68 0.32 7.05 -10.56
N ASN A 69 0.04 7.16 -11.87
CA ASN A 69 0.41 8.33 -12.66
C ASN A 69 -0.25 9.61 -12.12
N THR A 70 -1.55 9.56 -11.84
CA THR A 70 -2.29 10.71 -11.32
C THR A 70 -1.77 11.15 -9.95
N MET A 71 -1.44 10.20 -9.08
CA MET A 71 -0.92 10.46 -7.75
C MET A 71 0.53 10.96 -7.79
N SER A 72 1.40 10.37 -8.61
CA SER A 72 2.81 10.75 -8.71
C SER A 72 3.00 12.16 -9.28
N ASN A 73 2.13 12.58 -10.21
CA ASN A 73 2.12 13.93 -10.76
C ASN A 73 1.31 14.94 -9.93
N SER A 74 0.77 14.53 -8.79
CA SER A 74 -0.04 15.39 -7.93
C SER A 74 0.81 16.53 -7.33
N VAL A 75 0.32 17.74 -7.48
CA VAL A 75 0.96 18.99 -6.99
C VAL A 75 0.34 19.50 -5.68
N VAL A 76 -0.77 18.90 -5.24
CA VAL A 76 -1.39 19.27 -3.96
C VAL A 76 -0.67 18.58 -2.79
N PRO A 77 -0.72 19.17 -1.59
CA PRO A 77 -0.20 18.51 -0.39
C PRO A 77 -0.84 17.13 -0.19
N LYS A 78 0.00 16.13 0.06
CA LYS A 78 -0.39 14.75 0.31
C LYS A 78 -0.01 14.35 1.73
N PHE A 79 -0.94 13.71 2.43
CA PHE A 79 -0.75 13.19 3.78
C PHE A 79 -1.11 11.71 3.78
N THR A 80 -0.24 10.88 4.33
CA THR A 80 -0.47 9.43 4.35
C THR A 80 -0.50 8.94 5.78
N ILE A 81 -1.57 8.25 6.13
CA ILE A 81 -1.77 7.60 7.42
C ILE A 81 -1.91 6.10 7.19
N ILE A 82 -0.96 5.33 7.71
CA ILE A 82 -0.98 3.88 7.62
C ILE A 82 -1.75 3.35 8.83
N ILE A 83 -3.02 3.02 8.61
CA ILE A 83 -3.96 2.59 9.64
C ILE A 83 -3.99 1.07 9.83
N GLY A 84 -3.45 0.34 8.86
CA GLY A 84 -3.43 -1.12 8.84
C GLY A 84 -2.33 -1.64 7.95
N ASN A 85 -2.67 -2.51 7.01
CA ASN A 85 -1.70 -3.07 6.08
C ASN A 85 -1.26 -2.04 5.02
N SER A 86 0.00 -2.10 4.62
CA SER A 86 0.56 -1.31 3.52
C SER A 86 1.60 -2.14 2.79
N TYR A 87 1.17 -2.89 1.78
CA TYR A 87 2.04 -3.85 1.11
C TYR A 87 2.24 -3.54 -0.38
N GLY A 88 3.48 -3.71 -0.81
CA GLY A 88 3.91 -3.75 -2.22
C GLY A 88 3.38 -2.59 -3.05
N ALA A 89 2.81 -2.91 -4.21
CA ALA A 89 2.26 -1.93 -5.14
C ALA A 89 1.07 -1.14 -4.56
N GLY A 90 0.36 -1.66 -3.56
CA GLY A 90 -0.70 -0.93 -2.86
C GLY A 90 -0.15 0.27 -2.08
N ASN A 91 1.01 0.11 -1.42
CA ASN A 91 1.70 1.22 -0.77
C ASN A 91 2.04 2.33 -1.79
N TYR A 92 2.57 1.97 -2.95
CA TYR A 92 2.88 2.93 -4.02
C TYR A 92 1.63 3.66 -4.51
N ALA A 93 0.58 2.93 -4.86
CA ALA A 93 -0.66 3.50 -5.39
C ALA A 93 -1.35 4.47 -4.41
N MET A 94 -1.18 4.26 -3.12
CA MET A 94 -1.77 5.08 -2.06
C MET A 94 -0.76 6.03 -1.41
N CYS A 95 0.15 6.59 -2.19
CA CYS A 95 1.09 7.60 -1.76
C CYS A 95 2.00 7.16 -0.60
N GLY A 96 2.75 6.07 -0.80
CA GLY A 96 3.83 5.69 0.10
C GLY A 96 5.00 6.69 0.07
N LYS A 97 6.02 6.44 0.87
CA LYS A 97 7.18 7.34 1.05
C LYS A 97 7.85 7.76 -0.26
N ALA A 98 7.87 6.88 -1.27
CA ALA A 98 8.47 7.16 -2.57
C ALA A 98 7.80 8.32 -3.35
N TYR A 99 6.57 8.69 -3.00
CA TYR A 99 5.83 9.78 -3.65
C TYR A 99 5.80 11.06 -2.83
N ASP A 100 6.70 11.17 -1.89
CA ASP A 100 6.99 12.37 -1.11
C ASP A 100 5.71 13.02 -0.51
N PRO A 101 4.95 12.30 0.33
CA PRO A 101 3.90 12.93 1.11
C PRO A 101 4.51 13.97 2.06
N ARG A 102 3.78 15.06 2.31
CA ARG A 102 4.20 16.09 3.28
C ARG A 102 4.37 15.52 4.69
N LEU A 103 3.57 14.51 5.00
CA LEU A 103 3.63 13.77 6.25
C LEU A 103 3.17 12.34 5.98
N ILE A 104 3.91 11.38 6.51
CA ILE A 104 3.53 9.97 6.55
C ILE A 104 3.64 9.45 7.97
N VAL A 105 2.51 9.02 8.53
CA VAL A 105 2.44 8.50 9.89
C VAL A 105 1.81 7.12 9.92
N ALA A 106 2.11 6.35 10.95
CA ALA A 106 1.56 5.02 11.12
C ALA A 106 0.88 4.87 12.49
N TRP A 107 -0.19 4.08 12.53
CA TRP A 107 -0.73 3.59 13.80
C TRP A 107 0.16 2.47 14.35
N PRO A 108 0.16 2.22 15.68
CA PRO A 108 0.97 1.15 16.28
C PRO A 108 0.65 -0.26 15.75
N THR A 109 -0.57 -0.44 15.21
CA THR A 109 -1.04 -1.70 14.61
C THR A 109 -0.74 -1.84 13.13
N ALA A 110 -0.10 -0.84 12.52
CA ALA A 110 0.23 -0.85 11.10
C ALA A 110 1.25 -1.95 10.77
N LYS A 111 1.20 -2.43 9.54
CA LYS A 111 2.16 -3.38 8.97
C LYS A 111 2.61 -2.91 7.60
N LEU A 112 3.93 -2.73 7.44
CA LEU A 112 4.53 -2.27 6.19
C LEU A 112 5.47 -3.35 5.64
N GLY A 113 5.37 -3.64 4.34
CA GLY A 113 6.27 -4.62 3.73
C GLY A 113 6.01 -4.80 2.24
N VAL A 114 6.78 -5.70 1.63
CA VAL A 114 6.59 -6.05 0.21
C VAL A 114 5.33 -6.89 0.03
N MET A 115 5.07 -7.80 0.97
CA MET A 115 3.87 -8.66 0.99
C MET A 115 3.53 -9.07 2.43
N GLY A 116 2.37 -9.65 2.65
CA GLY A 116 1.98 -10.15 3.96
C GLY A 116 2.88 -11.31 4.43
N GLY A 117 3.15 -11.39 5.73
CA GLY A 117 4.11 -12.34 6.30
C GLY A 117 3.83 -13.81 5.99
N GLU A 118 2.56 -14.23 5.95
CA GLU A 118 2.21 -15.61 5.57
C GLU A 118 2.51 -15.94 4.10
N GLN A 119 2.25 -14.99 3.21
CA GLN A 119 2.56 -15.16 1.78
C GLN A 119 4.07 -15.18 1.56
N ALA A 120 4.79 -14.27 2.20
CA ALA A 120 6.24 -14.23 2.17
C ALA A 120 6.86 -15.52 2.69
N ALA A 121 6.36 -16.04 3.80
CA ALA A 121 6.86 -17.28 4.39
C ALA A 121 6.68 -18.47 3.44
N LYS A 122 5.54 -18.57 2.74
CA LYS A 122 5.31 -19.64 1.75
C LYS A 122 6.24 -19.54 0.54
N VAL A 123 6.42 -18.33 0.01
CA VAL A 123 7.29 -18.10 -1.16
C VAL A 123 8.75 -18.39 -0.82
N LEU A 124 9.25 -17.88 0.31
CA LEU A 124 10.62 -18.09 0.74
C LEU A 124 10.90 -19.56 1.08
N LEU A 125 9.95 -20.23 1.70
CA LEU A 125 10.05 -21.67 1.94
C LEU A 125 10.13 -22.45 0.64
N GLN A 126 9.34 -22.10 -0.38
CA GLN A 126 9.40 -22.77 -1.68
C GLN A 126 10.75 -22.55 -2.37
N ILE A 127 11.31 -21.35 -2.29
CA ILE A 127 12.64 -21.04 -2.83
C ILE A 127 13.70 -21.89 -2.12
N GLU A 128 13.62 -21.99 -0.79
CA GLU A 128 14.59 -22.78 -0.01
C GLU A 128 14.46 -24.28 -0.30
N LYS A 129 13.24 -24.78 -0.46
CA LYS A 129 13.00 -26.17 -0.92
C LYS A 129 13.65 -26.43 -2.26
N SER A 130 13.41 -25.57 -3.24
CA SER A 130 13.98 -25.72 -4.59
C SER A 130 15.51 -25.71 -4.59
N LYS A 131 16.13 -24.89 -3.73
CA LYS A 131 17.61 -24.89 -3.57
C LYS A 131 18.13 -26.20 -3.00
N LEU A 132 17.51 -26.72 -1.95
CA LEU A 132 17.94 -27.95 -1.29
C LEU A 132 17.72 -29.17 -2.21
N GLU A 133 16.61 -29.22 -2.92
CA GLU A 133 16.34 -30.24 -3.94
C GLU A 133 17.37 -30.22 -5.08
N ALA A 134 17.77 -29.04 -5.53
CA ALA A 134 18.82 -28.89 -6.55
C ALA A 134 20.19 -29.40 -6.06
N ASN A 135 20.44 -29.35 -4.75
CA ASN A 135 21.66 -29.89 -4.12
C ASN A 135 21.53 -31.37 -3.72
N GLY A 136 20.42 -32.05 -4.08
CA GLY A 136 20.17 -33.45 -3.73
C GLY A 136 19.75 -33.69 -2.27
N GLU A 137 19.44 -32.63 -1.53
CA GLU A 137 18.97 -32.72 -0.14
C GLU A 137 17.44 -32.72 -0.10
N ARG A 138 16.88 -33.55 0.80
CA ARG A 138 15.44 -33.52 1.11
C ARG A 138 15.21 -32.77 2.41
N ILE A 139 14.17 -31.90 2.42
CA ILE A 139 13.75 -31.21 3.62
C ILE A 139 12.86 -32.12 4.46
N ASP A 140 13.26 -32.38 5.68
CA ASP A 140 12.41 -33.01 6.70
C ASP A 140 11.32 -32.03 7.17
N THR A 141 10.16 -32.55 7.55
CA THR A 141 8.99 -31.80 8.02
C THR A 141 9.32 -30.88 9.22
N ASN A 142 10.26 -31.29 10.08
CA ASN A 142 10.67 -30.51 11.23
C ASN A 142 11.54 -29.31 10.80
N LYS A 143 12.44 -29.52 9.84
CA LYS A 143 13.28 -28.45 9.24
C LYS A 143 12.41 -27.44 8.49
N GLU A 144 11.38 -27.91 7.78
CA GLU A 144 10.41 -27.06 7.10
C GLU A 144 9.67 -26.14 8.07
N LYS A 145 9.15 -26.69 9.18
CA LYS A 145 8.48 -25.90 10.24
C LYS A 145 9.41 -24.89 10.89
N SER A 146 10.65 -25.26 11.15
CA SER A 146 11.65 -24.36 11.72
C SER A 146 11.93 -23.17 10.79
N ILE A 147 12.16 -23.44 9.51
CA ILE A 147 12.40 -22.40 8.50
C ILE A 147 11.19 -21.46 8.40
N LEU A 148 9.98 -22.02 8.35
CA LEU A 148 8.74 -21.25 8.28
C LEU A 148 8.57 -20.32 9.50
N ASN A 149 8.85 -20.81 10.71
CA ASN A 149 8.74 -20.03 11.93
C ASN A 149 9.79 -18.90 11.96
N ASN A 150 11.02 -19.17 11.61
CA ASN A 150 12.09 -18.16 11.56
C ASN A 150 11.74 -17.03 10.56
N ILE A 151 11.18 -17.39 9.40
CA ILE A 151 10.75 -16.39 8.40
C ILE A 151 9.60 -15.56 8.96
N LYS A 152 8.60 -16.19 9.60
CA LYS A 152 7.46 -15.47 10.20
C LYS A 152 7.90 -14.51 11.29
N GLU A 153 8.77 -14.93 12.20
CA GLU A 153 9.30 -14.08 13.27
C GLU A 153 10.06 -12.88 12.70
N LYS A 154 10.93 -13.11 11.71
CA LYS A 154 11.64 -12.03 11.03
C LYS A 154 10.68 -11.03 10.38
N TYR A 155 9.67 -11.52 9.67
CA TYR A 155 8.67 -10.68 9.02
C TYR A 155 7.82 -9.89 10.03
N GLU A 156 7.48 -10.49 11.18
CA GLU A 156 6.72 -9.80 12.21
C GLU A 156 7.48 -8.57 12.74
N ILE A 157 8.79 -8.70 12.90
CA ILE A 157 9.66 -7.59 13.33
C ILE A 157 9.82 -6.57 12.21
N GLU A 158 10.19 -7.01 11.00
CA GLU A 158 10.55 -6.12 9.88
C GLU A 158 9.34 -5.40 9.26
N THR A 159 8.11 -5.90 9.45
CA THR A 159 6.90 -5.22 9.00
C THR A 159 6.30 -4.29 10.04
N SER A 160 6.85 -4.22 11.24
CA SER A 160 6.33 -3.36 12.30
C SER A 160 6.51 -1.88 11.97
N PRO A 161 5.63 -0.98 12.46
CA PRO A 161 5.78 0.46 12.25
C PRO A 161 7.02 1.01 12.97
N TYR A 162 7.48 0.36 14.05
CA TYR A 162 8.71 0.73 14.76
C TYR A 162 9.95 0.47 13.91
N TYR A 163 9.99 -0.65 13.19
CA TYR A 163 11.04 -0.94 12.23
C TYR A 163 11.04 0.08 11.09
N ALA A 164 9.87 0.41 10.56
CA ALA A 164 9.72 1.43 9.53
C ALA A 164 10.18 2.83 10.01
N ALA A 165 9.83 3.21 11.24
CA ALA A 165 10.24 4.47 11.84
C ALA A 165 11.77 4.55 12.04
N SER A 166 12.40 3.45 12.51
CA SER A 166 13.86 3.39 12.66
C SER A 166 14.63 3.57 11.35
N ARG A 167 13.95 3.39 10.22
CA ARG A 167 14.51 3.56 8.86
C ARG A 167 13.99 4.80 8.13
N LEU A 168 13.26 5.67 8.84
CA LEU A 168 12.66 6.89 8.31
C LEU A 168 11.67 6.65 7.15
N TRP A 169 11.03 5.46 7.13
CA TRP A 169 9.96 5.17 6.17
C TRP A 169 8.64 5.80 6.57
N VAL A 170 8.48 6.08 7.87
CA VAL A 170 7.40 6.90 8.42
C VAL A 170 8.00 7.99 9.31
N ASP A 171 7.35 9.14 9.36
CA ASP A 171 7.82 10.31 10.10
C ASP A 171 7.47 10.21 11.59
N ASN A 172 6.36 9.54 11.92
CA ASN A 172 5.94 9.32 13.30
C ASN A 172 5.02 8.10 13.44
N ILE A 173 4.91 7.57 14.66
CA ILE A 173 3.90 6.60 15.07
C ILE A 173 2.96 7.33 16.02
N ILE A 174 1.68 7.36 15.69
CA ILE A 174 0.66 8.17 16.37
C ILE A 174 -0.43 7.32 17.01
N ASP A 175 -1.03 7.83 18.08
CA ASP A 175 -2.28 7.26 18.59
C ASP A 175 -3.39 7.46 17.55
N PRO A 176 -4.22 6.44 17.28
CA PRO A 176 -5.38 6.58 16.40
C PRO A 176 -6.28 7.77 16.72
N LEU A 177 -6.40 8.15 17.99
CA LEU A 177 -7.20 9.29 18.45
C LEU A 177 -6.64 10.65 18.02
N GLU A 178 -5.32 10.75 17.81
CA GLU A 178 -4.62 11.96 17.37
C GLU A 178 -4.71 12.19 15.86
N THR A 179 -5.21 11.21 15.10
CA THR A 179 -5.20 11.23 13.62
C THR A 179 -5.81 12.50 13.04
N ARG A 180 -6.96 12.95 13.57
CA ARG A 180 -7.65 14.16 13.08
C ARG A 180 -6.82 15.42 13.33
N GLU A 181 -6.27 15.54 14.52
CA GLU A 181 -5.45 16.70 14.93
C GLU A 181 -4.21 16.82 14.06
N ILE A 182 -3.49 15.73 13.88
CA ILE A 182 -2.27 15.68 13.06
C ILE A 182 -2.55 16.03 11.60
N ILE A 183 -3.65 15.52 11.02
CA ILE A 183 -4.06 15.88 9.66
C ILE A 183 -4.38 17.38 9.59
N SER A 184 -5.10 17.91 10.56
CA SER A 184 -5.48 19.34 10.60
C SER A 184 -4.26 20.25 10.67
N ILE A 185 -3.31 19.95 11.56
CA ILE A 185 -2.05 20.68 11.69
C ILE A 185 -1.24 20.58 10.40
N GLY A 186 -1.16 19.40 9.80
CA GLY A 186 -0.45 19.19 8.54
C GLY A 186 -1.03 20.01 7.40
N ILE A 187 -2.36 20.05 7.26
CA ILE A 187 -3.04 20.87 6.24
C ILE A 187 -2.81 22.35 6.49
N GLU A 188 -2.93 22.80 7.73
CA GLU A 188 -2.69 24.19 8.11
C GLU A 188 -1.24 24.60 7.77
N ALA A 189 -0.25 23.81 8.16
CA ALA A 189 1.14 24.04 7.82
C ALA A 189 1.38 24.10 6.30
N ALA A 190 0.73 23.20 5.52
CA ALA A 190 0.84 23.20 4.07
C ALA A 190 0.23 24.44 3.41
N ASN A 191 -0.78 25.06 4.01
CA ASN A 191 -1.42 26.28 3.49
C ASN A 191 -0.49 27.50 3.53
N HIS A 192 0.57 27.48 4.34
CA HIS A 192 1.59 28.54 4.34
C HIS A 192 2.48 28.50 3.09
N SER A 193 2.44 27.42 2.31
CA SER A 193 3.16 27.29 1.03
C SER A 193 2.17 27.10 -0.12
N PRO A 194 1.76 28.18 -0.79
CA PRO A 194 0.74 28.10 -1.84
C PRO A 194 1.25 27.27 -3.03
N ILE A 195 0.34 26.48 -3.61
CA ILE A 195 0.61 25.63 -4.79
C ILE A 195 0.83 26.54 -6.01
N LYS A 196 2.07 26.57 -6.51
CA LYS A 196 2.48 27.35 -7.69
C LYS A 196 2.44 26.51 -8.96
N GLU A 197 2.69 25.23 -8.84
CA GLU A 197 2.78 24.28 -9.94
C GLU A 197 1.40 24.05 -10.59
N ARG A 198 1.41 23.84 -11.91
CA ARG A 198 0.24 23.41 -12.64
C ARG A 198 0.21 21.89 -12.68
N TYR A 199 -0.90 21.31 -12.25
CA TYR A 199 -1.14 19.89 -12.39
C TYR A 199 -1.24 19.50 -13.87
N ASN A 200 -0.42 18.57 -14.32
CA ASN A 200 -0.40 18.06 -15.67
C ASN A 200 -0.07 16.56 -15.69
N PRO A 201 -1.06 15.67 -15.58
CA PRO A 201 -0.84 14.22 -15.60
C PRO A 201 -0.58 13.68 -17.02
N GLY A 202 -0.54 14.53 -18.03
CA GLY A 202 -0.51 14.12 -19.42
C GLY A 202 -1.88 13.56 -19.89
N VAL A 203 -1.85 12.73 -20.93
CA VAL A 203 -3.04 12.06 -21.44
C VAL A 203 -3.28 10.77 -20.67
N ILE A 204 -4.43 10.69 -20.01
CA ILE A 204 -4.86 9.48 -19.31
C ILE A 204 -5.89 8.78 -20.20
N GLN A 205 -5.59 7.56 -20.59
CA GLN A 205 -6.52 6.75 -21.37
C GLN A 205 -7.69 6.31 -20.48
N THR A 206 -8.91 6.62 -20.90
CA THR A 206 -10.16 6.20 -20.24
C THR A 206 -10.57 4.79 -20.67
#